data_c322b7147a47d41a767249b3b8f48e93
#
_entry.id   c322b7147a47d41a767249b3b8f48e93
#
_cell.length_a   1.000
_cell.length_b   1.000
_cell.length_c   1.000
_cell.angle_alpha   90.00
_cell.angle_beta   90.00
_cell.angle_gamma   90.00
#
_symmetry.space_group_name_H-M   'P 1'
#
loop_
_entity.id
_entity.type
_entity.pdbx_description
1 polymer ?
#
loop_
_entity_poly.entity_id
_entity_poly.type
_entity_poly.pdbx_seq_one_letter_code
_entity_poly.pdbx_strand_id
1 'polypeptide(L)'
;MNQTIDLLSNHRSIRKFTDEPVDPDLFSRLVKAAQASASSSFLQGVTIIRVTDPGKRVALRDVAGGQAYVETEPEFLVFCADLSRPMRCCRQHGGCLLYTSDAADD
;
A
#
# COMPACT_ATOMS: atom_id res chain seq x y z
N MET A 1 -13.42 27.40 4.27
CA MET A 1 -12.18 26.62 4.53
C MET A 1 -12.14 25.40 3.63
N ASN A 2 -10.97 25.04 3.18
CA ASN A 2 -10.81 23.91 2.28
C ASN A 2 -10.69 22.60 3.09
N GLN A 3 -11.61 21.69 2.88
CA GLN A 3 -11.65 20.41 3.62
C GLN A 3 -10.39 19.58 3.44
N THR A 4 -9.79 19.63 2.25
CA THR A 4 -8.56 18.87 1.97
C THR A 4 -7.39 19.41 2.78
N ILE A 5 -7.24 20.71 2.85
CA ILE A 5 -6.18 21.35 3.64
C ILE A 5 -6.38 21.04 5.12
N ASP A 6 -7.61 21.12 5.61
CA ASP A 6 -7.92 20.80 7.00
C ASP A 6 -7.56 19.36 7.34
N LEU A 7 -7.89 18.42 6.44
CA LEU A 7 -7.58 17.02 6.62
C LEU A 7 -6.06 16.79 6.69
N LEU A 8 -5.31 17.38 5.78
CA LEU A 8 -3.85 17.28 5.78
C LEU A 8 -3.23 17.88 7.05
N SER A 9 -3.75 19.02 7.49
CA SER A 9 -3.24 19.72 8.67
C SER A 9 -3.51 18.95 9.96
N ASN A 10 -4.54 18.13 9.97
CA ASN A 10 -4.91 17.32 11.12
C ASN A 10 -4.30 15.91 11.10
N HIS A 11 -3.40 15.65 10.16
CA HIS A 11 -2.73 14.35 10.08
C HIS A 11 -1.99 14.01 11.38
N ARG A 12 -2.11 12.77 11.81
CA ARG A 12 -1.45 12.26 13.01
C ARG A 12 -0.94 10.85 12.75
N SER A 13 0.17 10.51 13.39
CA SER A 13 0.65 9.13 13.44
C SER A 13 -0.16 8.37 14.48
N ILE A 14 -0.82 7.31 14.07
CA ILE A 14 -1.65 6.48 14.93
C ILE A 14 -0.98 5.13 15.08
N ARG A 15 -0.77 4.71 16.32
CA ARG A 15 -0.12 3.42 16.65
C ARG A 15 -0.96 2.55 17.57
N LYS A 16 -2.19 2.98 17.86
CA LYS A 16 -3.12 2.21 18.68
C LYS A 16 -4.45 2.13 17.95
N PHE A 17 -4.94 0.91 17.75
CA PHE A 17 -6.09 0.65 16.90
C PHE A 17 -7.17 -0.07 17.71
N THR A 18 -8.42 0.06 17.26
CA THR A 18 -9.55 -0.66 17.84
C THR A 18 -9.61 -2.08 17.27
N ASP A 19 -10.40 -2.94 17.90
CA ASP A 19 -10.65 -4.30 17.41
C ASP A 19 -11.74 -4.34 16.34
N GLU A 20 -12.34 -3.21 16.04
CA GLU A 20 -13.48 -3.13 15.12
C GLU A 20 -13.02 -3.45 13.69
N PRO A 21 -13.64 -4.45 13.04
CA PRO A 21 -13.26 -4.79 11.67
C PRO A 21 -13.65 -3.68 10.69
N VAL A 22 -12.89 -3.56 9.63
CA VAL A 22 -13.17 -2.60 8.56
C VAL A 22 -14.29 -3.16 7.69
N ASP A 23 -15.35 -2.37 7.47
CA ASP A 23 -16.46 -2.73 6.59
C ASP A 23 -15.92 -3.06 5.19
N PRO A 24 -16.38 -4.17 4.56
CA PRO A 24 -15.93 -4.54 3.22
C PRO A 24 -16.10 -3.44 2.17
N ASP A 25 -17.19 -2.68 2.23
CA ASP A 25 -17.41 -1.54 1.33
C ASP A 25 -16.36 -0.47 1.55
N LEU A 26 -16.09 -0.13 2.79
CA LEU A 26 -15.06 0.85 3.14
C LEU A 26 -13.69 0.36 2.68
N PHE A 27 -13.38 -0.91 2.91
CA PHE A 27 -12.12 -1.49 2.46
C PHE A 27 -11.95 -1.37 0.95
N SER A 28 -12.98 -1.72 0.19
CA SER A 28 -12.97 -1.60 -1.27
C SER A 28 -12.73 -0.15 -1.72
N ARG A 29 -13.36 0.81 -1.06
CA ARG A 29 -13.20 2.23 -1.36
C ARG A 29 -11.80 2.73 -1.04
N LEU A 30 -11.21 2.24 0.05
CA LEU A 30 -9.83 2.57 0.42
C LEU A 30 -8.83 2.05 -0.62
N VAL A 31 -9.02 0.82 -1.08
CA VAL A 31 -8.16 0.25 -2.13
C VAL A 31 -8.28 1.04 -3.43
N LYS A 32 -9.48 1.41 -3.83
CA LYS A 32 -9.71 2.23 -5.02
C LYS A 32 -9.06 3.61 -4.89
N ALA A 33 -9.13 4.21 -3.71
CA ALA A 33 -8.46 5.49 -3.46
C ALA A 33 -6.95 5.38 -3.59
N ALA A 34 -6.37 4.29 -3.07
CA ALA A 34 -4.94 4.03 -3.22
C ALA A 34 -4.56 3.82 -4.69
N GLN A 35 -5.39 3.12 -5.46
CA GLN A 35 -5.16 2.89 -6.88
C GLN A 35 -5.28 4.16 -7.72
N ALA A 36 -5.97 5.17 -7.23
CA ALA A 36 -6.09 6.46 -7.90
C ALA A 36 -4.83 7.32 -7.77
N SER A 37 -3.87 6.88 -6.96
CA SER A 37 -2.59 7.56 -6.80
C SER A 37 -1.84 7.58 -8.13
N ALA A 38 -1.19 8.72 -8.43
CA ALA A 38 -0.39 8.85 -9.64
C ALA A 38 0.85 7.98 -9.57
N SER A 39 1.25 7.42 -10.70
CA SER A 39 2.52 6.73 -10.84
C SER A 39 3.28 7.29 -12.04
N SER A 40 4.62 7.19 -11.97
CA SER A 40 5.49 7.68 -13.04
C SER A 40 5.12 6.97 -14.35
N SER A 41 4.85 7.75 -15.40
CA SER A 41 4.45 7.23 -16.71
C SER A 41 3.28 6.24 -16.65
N PHE A 42 2.45 6.35 -15.63
CA PHE A 42 1.31 5.46 -15.40
C PHE A 42 1.69 3.98 -15.35
N LEU A 43 2.90 3.69 -14.82
CA LEU A 43 3.40 2.31 -14.76
C LEU A 43 2.59 1.44 -13.80
N GLN A 44 2.01 2.03 -12.77
CA GLN A 44 1.23 1.32 -11.76
C GLN A 44 2.00 0.13 -11.16
N GLY A 45 3.29 0.35 -10.89
CA GLY A 45 4.22 -0.68 -10.40
C GLY A 45 4.08 -0.96 -8.91
N VAL A 46 2.85 -1.08 -8.42
CA VAL A 46 2.57 -1.33 -7.01
C VAL A 46 1.61 -2.51 -6.89
N THR A 47 1.95 -3.41 -5.97
CA THR A 47 1.06 -4.51 -5.56
C THR A 47 0.72 -4.32 -4.09
N ILE A 48 -0.57 -4.41 -3.78
CA ILE A 48 -1.07 -4.32 -2.41
C ILE A 48 -1.47 -5.72 -1.98
N ILE A 49 -0.84 -6.21 -0.92
CA ILE A 49 -1.12 -7.55 -0.38
C ILE A 49 -1.87 -7.39 0.94
N ARG A 50 -3.06 -7.98 1.00
CA ARG A 50 -3.84 -8.06 2.22
C ARG A 50 -3.40 -9.30 2.99
N VAL A 51 -2.89 -9.10 4.20
CA VAL A 51 -2.39 -10.21 5.02
C VAL A 51 -3.45 -10.55 6.08
N THR A 52 -4.05 -11.71 5.95
CA THR A 52 -5.10 -12.18 6.87
C THR A 52 -4.65 -13.35 7.74
N ASP A 53 -3.62 -14.09 7.34
CA ASP A 53 -3.11 -15.23 8.09
C ASP A 53 -2.40 -14.77 9.37
N PRO A 54 -2.88 -15.20 10.57
CA PRO A 54 -2.25 -14.80 11.83
C PRO A 54 -0.78 -15.16 11.93
N GLY A 55 -0.37 -16.32 11.42
CA GLY A 55 1.03 -16.74 11.44
C GLY A 55 1.94 -15.82 10.63
N LYS A 56 1.47 -15.41 9.46
CA LYS A 56 2.21 -14.45 8.63
C LYS A 56 2.28 -13.08 9.28
N ARG A 57 1.22 -12.66 9.97
CA ARG A 57 1.22 -11.38 10.67
C ARG A 57 2.21 -11.36 11.82
N VAL A 58 2.36 -12.47 12.54
CA VAL A 58 3.39 -12.60 13.58
C VAL A 58 4.79 -12.45 13.00
N ALA A 59 5.06 -13.13 11.88
CA ALA A 59 6.35 -13.02 11.21
C ALA A 59 6.62 -11.58 10.74
N LEU A 60 5.61 -10.92 10.19
CA LEU A 60 5.73 -9.53 9.75
C LEU A 60 5.94 -8.57 10.92
N ARG A 61 5.35 -8.85 12.07
CA ARG A 61 5.59 -8.07 13.29
C ARG A 61 7.07 -8.09 13.64
N ASP A 62 7.71 -9.24 13.58
CA ASP A 62 9.14 -9.36 13.90
C ASP A 62 10.00 -8.58 12.93
N VAL A 63 9.67 -8.64 11.63
CA VAL A 63 10.38 -7.88 10.59
C VAL A 63 10.17 -6.37 10.76
N ALA A 64 8.98 -5.97 11.21
CA ALA A 64 8.61 -4.56 11.38
C ALA A 64 9.05 -3.96 12.72
N GLY A 65 10.03 -4.55 13.39
CA GLY A 65 10.56 -4.02 14.63
C GLY A 65 9.79 -4.42 15.88
N GLY A 66 8.98 -5.47 15.83
CA GLY A 66 8.29 -6.02 16.98
C GLY A 66 7.09 -5.23 17.45
N GLN A 67 6.49 -4.43 16.58
CA GLN A 67 5.32 -3.61 16.93
C GLN A 67 4.05 -4.47 17.00
N ALA A 68 3.47 -4.56 18.19
CA ALA A 68 2.37 -5.47 18.48
C ALA A 68 1.12 -5.23 17.60
N TYR A 69 0.86 -3.99 17.21
CA TYR A 69 -0.33 -3.67 16.40
C TYR A 69 -0.30 -4.33 15.01
N VAL A 70 0.87 -4.69 14.51
CA VAL A 70 0.97 -5.43 13.23
C VAL A 70 0.25 -6.76 13.31
N GLU A 71 0.26 -7.39 14.48
CA GLU A 71 -0.38 -8.67 14.72
C GLU A 71 -1.87 -8.53 15.06
N THR A 72 -2.24 -7.49 15.79
CA THR A 72 -3.55 -7.40 16.46
C THR A 72 -4.56 -6.50 15.76
N GLU A 73 -4.14 -5.62 14.87
CA GLU A 73 -5.06 -4.71 14.20
C GLU A 73 -5.99 -5.44 13.22
N PRO A 74 -7.19 -4.90 12.96
CA PRO A 74 -8.17 -5.56 12.08
C PRO A 74 -7.70 -5.76 10.65
N GLU A 75 -6.93 -4.82 10.10
CA GLU A 75 -6.44 -4.89 8.73
C GLU A 75 -4.94 -4.63 8.68
N PHE A 76 -4.26 -5.39 7.82
CA PHE A 76 -2.85 -5.18 7.55
C PHE A 76 -2.58 -5.34 6.06
N LEU A 77 -2.00 -4.31 5.47
CA LEU A 77 -1.68 -4.28 4.04
C LEU A 77 -0.18 -4.07 3.86
N VAL A 78 0.38 -4.81 2.91
CA VAL A 78 1.77 -4.63 2.48
C VAL A 78 1.77 -4.03 1.09
N PHE A 79 2.42 -2.89 0.94
CA PHE A 79 2.58 -2.22 -0.34
C PHE A 79 3.93 -2.59 -0.92
N CYS A 80 3.94 -3.21 -2.08
CA CYS A 80 5.15 -3.71 -2.72
C CYS A 80 5.41 -2.96 -4.02
N ALA A 81 6.65 -2.57 -4.24
CA ALA A 81 7.08 -2.17 -5.56
C ALA A 81 7.09 -3.41 -6.45
N ASP A 82 6.36 -3.37 -7.54
CA ASP A 82 6.16 -4.53 -8.39
C ASP A 82 6.25 -4.12 -9.86
N LEU A 83 7.35 -4.51 -10.50
CA LEU A 83 7.59 -4.23 -11.91
C LEU A 83 7.25 -5.42 -12.82
N SER A 84 6.69 -6.50 -12.29
CA SER A 84 6.42 -7.70 -13.07
C SER A 84 5.41 -7.47 -14.18
N ARG A 85 4.34 -6.72 -13.92
CA ARG A 85 3.33 -6.40 -14.93
C ARG A 85 3.84 -5.47 -16.02
N PRO A 86 4.48 -4.33 -15.70
CA PRO A 86 5.09 -3.48 -16.71
C PRO A 86 6.13 -4.21 -17.56
N MET A 87 6.99 -5.01 -16.94
CA MET A 87 8.00 -5.78 -17.66
C MET A 87 7.38 -6.81 -18.59
N ARG A 88 6.32 -7.48 -18.13
CA ARG A 88 5.59 -8.46 -18.96
C ARG A 88 4.95 -7.78 -20.17
N CYS A 89 4.35 -6.61 -19.96
CA CYS A 89 3.77 -5.81 -21.03
C CYS A 89 4.83 -5.39 -22.04
N CYS A 90 6.00 -4.95 -21.60
CA CYS A 90 7.11 -4.59 -22.48
C CYS A 90 7.57 -5.76 -23.32
N ARG A 91 7.67 -6.95 -22.74
CA ARG A 91 8.07 -8.16 -23.47
C ARG A 91 7.07 -8.54 -24.55
N GLN A 92 5.75 -8.43 -24.23
CA GLN A 92 4.69 -8.76 -25.17
C GLN A 92 4.60 -7.81 -26.35
N HIS A 93 4.94 -6.54 -26.14
CA HIS A 93 4.79 -5.50 -27.17
C HIS A 93 6.13 -5.01 -27.74
N GLY A 94 7.23 -5.69 -27.42
CA GLY A 94 8.54 -5.31 -27.94
C GLY A 94 9.06 -3.99 -27.42
N GLY A 95 8.42 -3.42 -26.41
CA GLY A 95 8.85 -2.17 -25.80
C GLY A 95 10.00 -2.38 -24.81
N CYS A 96 10.66 -1.29 -24.47
CA CYS A 96 11.70 -1.28 -23.47
C CYS A 96 11.21 -0.51 -22.25
N LEU A 97 11.34 -1.12 -21.07
CA LEU A 97 11.01 -0.44 -19.82
C LEU A 97 12.14 0.51 -19.48
N LEU A 98 11.87 1.81 -19.63
CA LEU A 98 12.80 2.82 -19.19
C LEU A 98 12.74 2.90 -17.67
N TYR A 99 13.84 2.57 -17.04
CA TYR A 99 13.94 2.60 -15.59
C TYR A 99 14.21 4.03 -15.13
N THR A 100 13.16 4.73 -14.76
CA THR A 100 13.25 6.09 -14.24
C THR A 100 12.96 6.16 -12.76
N SER A 101 12.83 5.01 -12.13
CA SER A 101 12.36 4.91 -10.74
C SER A 101 13.44 5.20 -9.71
N ASP A 102 14.63 5.55 -10.12
CA ASP A 102 15.69 5.95 -9.19
C ASP A 102 15.22 7.11 -8.29
N ALA A 103 14.36 7.95 -8.82
CA ALA A 103 13.77 9.01 -8.04
C ALA A 103 12.85 8.50 -6.92
N ALA A 104 12.32 7.30 -7.05
CA ALA A 104 11.46 6.70 -6.03
C ALA A 104 12.26 6.09 -4.88
N ASP A 105 13.55 5.87 -5.07
CA ASP A 105 14.43 5.33 -4.04
C ASP A 105 14.86 6.39 -3.03
N ASP A 106 14.62 7.62 -3.36
CA ASP A 106 14.90 8.74 -2.46
C ASP A 106 13.71 8.94 -1.51
#